data_ce25f3e09c1e50259a5f9fba58e266a3
#
_entry.id   ce25f3e09c1e50259a5f9fba58e266a3
#
_cell.length_a   1.000
_cell.length_b   1.000
_cell.length_c   1.000
_cell.angle_alpha   90.00
_cell.angle_beta   90.00
_cell.angle_gamma   90.00
#
_symmetry.space_group_name_H-M   'P 1'
#
loop_
_entity.id
_entity.type
_entity.pdbx_description
1 polymer ?
#
loop_
_entity_poly.entity_id
_entity_poly.type
_entity_poly.pdbx_seq_one_letter_code
_entity_poly.pdbx_strand_id
1 'polypeptide(L)'
;MAKFEIIDTNTWIRKSQFDFFSTFLNPDYGFNKKIDVTTVLEYSKETKTSFFINFLYVFSLAMNDIPEMRLRYVNGEVRRYDLINPGYTVKTNDGSFNNCGHEFTRNYQEFYSRAHEQIEIHKEKVLTRENYNDNDRFLTMMVPICEGDSAILKPVFKTDIPISEFIKKFIPVKE
;
A
#
# COMPACT_ATOMS: atom_id res chain seq x y z
N MET A 1 4.58 -4.81 -17.67
CA MET A 1 3.76 -5.89 -17.06
C MET A 1 4.48 -6.34 -15.81
N ALA A 2 3.82 -6.34 -14.66
CA ALA A 2 4.44 -6.79 -13.41
C ALA A 2 4.89 -8.25 -13.53
N LYS A 3 6.12 -8.56 -13.10
CA LYS A 3 6.65 -9.92 -13.11
C LYS A 3 6.10 -10.68 -11.91
N PHE A 4 5.81 -11.96 -12.10
CA PHE A 4 5.35 -12.86 -11.05
C PHE A 4 5.82 -14.29 -11.32
N GLU A 5 5.87 -15.08 -10.27
CA GLU A 5 5.97 -16.53 -10.34
C GLU A 5 4.63 -17.17 -9.94
N ILE A 6 4.33 -18.33 -10.48
CA ILE A 6 3.17 -19.15 -10.09
C ILE A 6 3.61 -20.08 -8.96
N ILE A 7 2.87 -20.07 -7.87
CA ILE A 7 3.09 -20.98 -6.75
C ILE A 7 2.40 -22.31 -7.05
N ASP A 8 3.16 -23.40 -7.05
CA ASP A 8 2.58 -24.74 -7.12
C ASP A 8 1.83 -25.04 -5.82
N THR A 9 0.50 -24.93 -5.88
CA THR A 9 -0.36 -25.17 -4.72
C THR A 9 -0.35 -26.61 -4.24
N ASN A 10 0.08 -27.59 -5.05
CA ASN A 10 0.13 -29.00 -4.64
C ASN A 10 1.27 -29.27 -3.64
N THR A 11 2.38 -28.55 -3.78
CA THR A 11 3.55 -28.66 -2.91
C THR A 11 3.65 -27.53 -1.87
N TRP A 12 2.70 -26.59 -1.91
CA TRP A 12 2.72 -25.44 -1.04
C TRP A 12 2.43 -25.80 0.43
N ILE A 13 3.28 -25.37 1.35
CA ILE A 13 3.14 -25.65 2.78
C ILE A 13 1.79 -25.18 3.37
N ARG A 14 1.13 -24.21 2.74
CA ARG A 14 -0.16 -23.65 3.16
C ARG A 14 -1.35 -24.23 2.39
N LYS A 15 -1.14 -25.34 1.65
CA LYS A 15 -2.18 -25.95 0.83
C LYS A 15 -3.47 -26.23 1.60
N SER A 16 -3.38 -26.87 2.76
CA SER A 16 -4.57 -27.26 3.53
C SER A 16 -5.41 -26.05 3.97
N GLN A 17 -4.76 -24.97 4.40
CA GLN A 17 -5.44 -23.72 4.76
C GLN A 17 -6.03 -23.05 3.53
N PHE A 18 -5.28 -23.02 2.43
CA PHE A 18 -5.76 -22.44 1.19
C PHE A 18 -6.99 -23.18 0.67
N ASP A 19 -6.95 -24.51 0.59
CA ASP A 19 -8.07 -25.33 0.15
C ASP A 19 -9.31 -25.13 1.05
N PHE A 20 -9.12 -25.08 2.37
CA PHE A 20 -10.20 -24.86 3.33
C PHE A 20 -10.85 -23.48 3.14
N PHE A 21 -10.07 -22.41 3.13
CA PHE A 21 -10.61 -21.05 3.02
C PHE A 21 -11.14 -20.71 1.63
N SER A 22 -10.65 -21.36 0.56
CA SER A 22 -11.19 -21.16 -0.79
C SER A 22 -12.61 -21.70 -0.97
N THR A 23 -13.13 -22.48 -0.03
CA THR A 23 -14.54 -22.90 -0.02
C THR A 23 -15.48 -21.83 0.53
N PHE A 24 -14.95 -20.79 1.16
CA PHE A 24 -15.76 -19.72 1.78
C PHE A 24 -16.15 -18.68 0.73
N LEU A 25 -17.38 -18.17 0.85
CA LEU A 25 -17.86 -17.12 -0.04
C LEU A 25 -17.03 -15.84 0.10
N ASN A 26 -16.67 -15.50 1.35
CA ASN A 26 -15.83 -14.34 1.70
C ASN A 26 -14.75 -14.78 2.70
N PRO A 27 -13.57 -15.21 2.23
CA PRO A 27 -12.48 -15.66 3.10
C PRO A 27 -11.68 -14.50 3.70
N ASP A 28 -12.35 -13.41 4.04
CA ASP A 28 -11.72 -12.20 4.55
C ASP A 28 -11.46 -12.28 6.06
N TYR A 29 -10.34 -11.71 6.48
CA TYR A 29 -10.09 -11.41 7.88
C TYR A 29 -9.50 -10.00 8.02
N GLY A 30 -9.70 -9.39 9.17
CA GLY A 30 -9.19 -8.04 9.43
C GLY A 30 -8.81 -7.84 10.89
N PHE A 31 -7.86 -6.96 11.12
CA PHE A 31 -7.51 -6.49 12.45
C PHE A 31 -7.14 -5.00 12.42
N ASN A 32 -7.25 -4.36 13.58
CA ASN A 32 -6.87 -2.96 13.75
C ASN A 32 -5.64 -2.89 14.65
N LYS A 33 -4.64 -2.10 14.26
CA LYS A 33 -3.46 -1.81 15.09
C LYS A 33 -3.18 -0.30 15.10
N LYS A 34 -2.95 0.25 16.29
CA LYS A 34 -2.44 1.61 16.41
C LYS A 34 -0.96 1.62 16.08
N ILE A 35 -0.55 2.59 15.27
CA ILE A 35 0.83 2.77 14.84
C ILE A 35 1.25 4.18 15.19
N ASP A 36 2.42 4.33 15.81
CA ASP A 36 3.04 5.63 16.03
C ASP A 36 3.65 6.12 14.71
N VAL A 37 3.16 7.25 14.23
CA VAL A 37 3.60 7.89 12.98
C VAL A 37 4.34 9.21 13.23
N THR A 38 4.67 9.50 14.48
CA THR A 38 5.31 10.77 14.90
C THR A 38 6.54 11.07 14.05
N THR A 39 7.44 10.12 13.87
CA THR A 39 8.67 10.31 13.09
C THR A 39 8.39 10.68 11.63
N VAL A 40 7.37 10.06 10.99
CA VAL A 40 6.99 10.41 9.61
C VAL A 40 6.42 11.81 9.55
N LEU A 41 5.62 12.19 10.56
CA LEU A 41 5.03 13.52 10.66
C LEU A 41 6.09 14.59 10.86
N GLU A 42 7.05 14.38 11.75
CA GLU A 42 8.17 15.28 12.00
C GLU A 42 9.02 15.46 10.75
N TYR A 43 9.43 14.36 10.11
CA TYR A 43 10.15 14.41 8.83
C TYR A 43 9.38 15.22 7.78
N SER A 44 8.07 15.01 7.67
CA SER A 44 7.25 15.71 6.68
C SER A 44 7.21 17.23 6.94
N LYS A 45 7.16 17.65 8.22
CA LYS A 45 7.20 19.06 8.62
C LYS A 45 8.55 19.69 8.34
N GLU A 46 9.64 19.03 8.71
CA GLU A 46 11.01 19.51 8.53
C GLU A 46 11.37 19.65 7.05
N THR A 47 11.00 18.68 6.24
CA THR A 47 11.30 18.67 4.80
C THR A 47 10.26 19.40 3.94
N LYS A 48 9.14 19.83 4.55
CA LYS A 48 8.00 20.43 3.86
C LYS A 48 7.43 19.53 2.75
N THR A 49 7.41 18.22 3.02
CA THR A 49 6.89 17.20 2.12
C THR A 49 5.54 16.68 2.61
N SER A 50 4.79 16.01 1.72
CA SER A 50 3.48 15.45 2.05
C SER A 50 3.61 14.28 3.03
N PHE A 51 2.99 14.40 4.21
CA PHE A 51 2.86 13.28 5.16
C PHE A 51 2.23 12.05 4.49
N PHE A 52 1.19 12.25 3.69
CA PHE A 52 0.52 11.17 2.98
C PHE A 52 1.49 10.38 2.09
N ILE A 53 2.26 11.08 1.25
CA ILE A 53 3.19 10.42 0.32
C ILE A 53 4.33 9.73 1.08
N ASN A 54 4.85 10.37 2.13
CA ASN A 54 5.91 9.80 2.97
C ASN A 54 5.44 8.51 3.66
N PHE A 55 4.24 8.54 4.23
CA PHE A 55 3.65 7.37 4.85
C PHE A 55 3.35 6.27 3.82
N LEU A 56 2.80 6.64 2.66
CA LEU A 56 2.53 5.71 1.56
C LEU A 56 3.83 5.01 1.09
N TYR A 57 4.94 5.75 1.04
CA TYR A 57 6.25 5.17 0.69
C TYR A 57 6.69 4.11 1.70
N VAL A 58 6.69 4.44 2.99
CA VAL A 58 7.10 3.52 4.07
C VAL A 58 6.18 2.28 4.08
N PHE A 59 4.88 2.49 3.92
CA PHE A 59 3.90 1.42 3.84
C PHE A 59 4.16 0.51 2.63
N SER A 60 4.42 1.11 1.46
CA SER A 60 4.71 0.37 0.24
C SER A 60 6.00 -0.45 0.33
N LEU A 61 7.03 0.07 1.00
CA LEU A 61 8.25 -0.68 1.30
C LEU A 61 7.92 -1.92 2.13
N ALA A 62 7.19 -1.74 3.24
CA ALA A 62 6.82 -2.83 4.13
C ALA A 62 6.02 -3.93 3.40
N MET A 63 5.04 -3.53 2.58
CA MET A 63 4.25 -4.47 1.78
C MET A 63 5.10 -5.26 0.79
N ASN A 64 6.07 -4.60 0.18
CA ASN A 64 6.97 -5.24 -0.80
C ASN A 64 8.07 -6.10 -0.15
N ASP A 65 8.39 -5.88 1.12
CA ASP A 65 9.38 -6.69 1.86
C ASP A 65 8.79 -8.00 2.43
N ILE A 66 7.46 -8.10 2.50
CA ILE A 66 6.76 -9.29 3.00
C ILE A 66 6.26 -10.13 1.82
N PRO A 67 6.85 -11.32 1.55
CA PRO A 67 6.49 -12.14 0.39
C PRO A 67 4.99 -12.50 0.33
N GLU A 68 4.38 -12.75 1.48
CA GLU A 68 2.96 -13.09 1.60
C GLU A 68 2.03 -11.96 1.17
N MET A 69 2.45 -10.71 1.37
CA MET A 69 1.68 -9.54 0.94
C MET A 69 1.69 -9.34 -0.58
N ARG A 70 2.62 -10.00 -1.26
CA ARG A 70 2.73 -10.00 -2.73
C ARG A 70 2.01 -11.15 -3.42
N LEU A 71 1.33 -12.02 -2.65
CA LEU A 71 0.51 -13.10 -3.20
C LEU A 71 -0.84 -12.56 -3.70
N ARG A 72 -1.28 -13.06 -4.84
CA ARG A 72 -2.61 -12.81 -5.41
C ARG A 72 -3.18 -14.10 -5.97
N TYR A 73 -4.48 -14.27 -5.82
CA TYR A 73 -5.21 -15.35 -6.49
C TYR A 73 -5.87 -14.78 -7.75
N VAL A 74 -5.40 -15.19 -8.90
CA VAL A 74 -5.82 -14.65 -10.21
C VAL A 74 -6.08 -15.77 -11.17
N ASN A 75 -7.31 -15.89 -11.67
CA ASN A 75 -7.72 -16.89 -12.67
C ASN A 75 -7.38 -18.34 -12.27
N GLY A 76 -7.59 -18.69 -11.01
CA GLY A 76 -7.32 -20.04 -10.52
C GLY A 76 -5.87 -20.31 -10.11
N GLU A 77 -4.98 -19.33 -10.21
CA GLU A 77 -3.56 -19.45 -9.89
C GLU A 77 -3.18 -18.59 -8.68
N VAL A 78 -2.34 -19.11 -7.81
CA VAL A 78 -1.67 -18.31 -6.77
C VAL A 78 -0.39 -17.74 -7.37
N ARG A 79 -0.34 -16.42 -7.51
CA ARG A 79 0.79 -15.69 -8.09
C ARG A 79 1.52 -14.89 -7.01
N ARG A 80 2.84 -15.00 -6.98
CA ARG A 80 3.70 -14.12 -6.16
C ARG A 80 4.35 -13.08 -7.06
N TYR A 81 3.94 -11.83 -6.92
CA TYR A 81 4.52 -10.72 -7.68
C TYR A 81 5.90 -10.34 -7.15
N ASP A 82 6.81 -9.93 -8.03
CA ASP A 82 8.13 -9.41 -7.64
C ASP A 82 7.97 -8.09 -6.86
N LEU A 83 7.08 -7.25 -7.34
CA LEU A 83 6.70 -5.98 -6.71
C LEU A 83 5.18 -5.79 -6.84
N ILE A 84 4.60 -5.09 -5.86
CA ILE A 84 3.21 -4.64 -5.88
C ILE A 84 3.15 -3.12 -5.77
N ASN A 85 2.20 -2.55 -6.50
CA ASN A 85 2.04 -1.11 -6.63
C ASN A 85 1.01 -0.56 -5.62
N PRO A 86 1.20 0.67 -5.08
CA PRO A 86 0.22 1.30 -4.25
C PRO A 86 -0.99 1.77 -5.07
N GLY A 87 -2.19 1.47 -4.57
CA GLY A 87 -3.44 2.09 -4.98
C GLY A 87 -4.01 2.89 -3.82
N TYR A 88 -4.50 4.09 -4.06
CA TYR A 88 -4.99 4.99 -3.01
C TYR A 88 -6.05 5.94 -3.52
N THR A 89 -6.79 6.52 -2.59
CA THR A 89 -7.87 7.46 -2.89
C THR A 89 -7.40 8.89 -2.73
N VAL A 90 -7.76 9.74 -3.67
CA VAL A 90 -7.46 11.18 -3.68
C VAL A 90 -8.76 11.96 -3.66
N LYS A 91 -8.85 12.97 -2.79
CA LYS A 91 -9.97 13.92 -2.80
C LYS A 91 -9.86 14.81 -4.03
N THR A 92 -10.94 14.92 -4.80
CA THR A 92 -11.04 15.77 -5.98
C THR A 92 -11.42 17.21 -5.63
N ASN A 93 -11.19 18.15 -6.56
CA ASN A 93 -11.47 19.57 -6.35
C ASN A 93 -12.97 19.87 -6.18
N ASP A 94 -13.85 19.01 -6.71
CA ASP A 94 -15.31 19.11 -6.55
C ASP A 94 -15.83 18.52 -5.22
N GLY A 95 -14.93 18.03 -4.35
CA GLY A 95 -15.27 17.45 -3.06
C GLY A 95 -15.59 15.96 -3.09
N SER A 96 -15.52 15.31 -4.25
CA SER A 96 -15.64 13.87 -4.44
C SER A 96 -14.30 13.16 -4.20
N PHE A 97 -14.12 11.96 -4.71
CA PHE A 97 -12.87 11.22 -4.63
C PHE A 97 -12.56 10.47 -5.92
N ASN A 98 -11.31 10.16 -6.11
CA ASN A 98 -10.81 9.38 -7.24
C ASN A 98 -9.83 8.31 -6.76
N ASN A 99 -9.80 7.17 -7.43
CA ASN A 99 -8.79 6.15 -7.16
C ASN A 99 -7.62 6.35 -8.12
N CYS A 100 -6.42 6.34 -7.58
CA CYS A 100 -5.20 6.43 -8.36
C CYS A 100 -4.13 5.47 -7.84
N GLY A 101 -3.01 5.43 -8.53
CA GLY A 101 -1.86 4.63 -8.16
C GLY A 101 -0.71 4.89 -9.11
N HIS A 102 0.45 4.37 -8.77
CA HIS A 102 1.66 4.50 -9.58
C HIS A 102 2.54 3.27 -9.40
N GLU A 103 3.51 3.10 -10.27
CA GLU A 103 4.49 2.03 -10.13
C GLU A 103 5.40 2.30 -8.93
N PHE A 104 5.54 1.27 -8.09
CA PHE A 104 6.41 1.30 -6.93
C PHE A 104 7.89 1.34 -7.35
N THR A 105 8.68 2.11 -6.63
CA THR A 105 10.15 2.14 -6.69
C THR A 105 10.72 2.28 -5.28
N ARG A 106 11.89 1.68 -5.04
CA ARG A 106 12.61 1.83 -3.77
C ARG A 106 13.37 3.17 -3.67
N ASN A 107 13.48 3.90 -4.77
CA ASN A 107 14.02 5.25 -4.75
C ASN A 107 12.97 6.23 -4.24
N TYR A 108 13.22 6.85 -3.09
CA TYR A 108 12.27 7.75 -2.44
C TYR A 108 11.91 8.97 -3.31
N GLN A 109 12.90 9.63 -3.92
CA GLN A 109 12.66 10.82 -4.74
C GLN A 109 11.78 10.50 -5.95
N GLU A 110 12.07 9.40 -6.60
CA GLU A 110 11.31 8.92 -7.75
C GLU A 110 9.89 8.52 -7.33
N PHE A 111 9.73 7.80 -6.22
CA PHE A 111 8.43 7.46 -5.66
C PHE A 111 7.61 8.71 -5.34
N TYR A 112 8.22 9.67 -4.63
CA TYR A 112 7.56 10.91 -4.24
C TYR A 112 7.08 11.70 -5.46
N SER A 113 7.93 11.85 -6.49
CA SER A 113 7.58 12.55 -7.72
C SER A 113 6.43 11.89 -8.46
N ARG A 114 6.47 10.55 -8.62
CA ARG A 114 5.39 9.78 -9.25
C ARG A 114 4.07 9.92 -8.49
N ALA A 115 4.11 9.76 -7.16
CA ALA A 115 2.93 9.90 -6.32
C ALA A 115 2.33 11.30 -6.42
N HIS A 116 3.17 12.33 -6.32
CA HIS A 116 2.74 13.72 -6.41
C HIS A 116 2.07 14.02 -7.76
N GLU A 117 2.70 13.62 -8.85
CA GLU A 117 2.16 13.79 -10.20
C GLU A 117 0.78 13.11 -10.35
N GLN A 118 0.68 11.85 -9.91
CA GLN A 118 -0.59 11.11 -10.00
C GLN A 118 -1.69 11.73 -9.13
N ILE A 119 -1.36 12.25 -7.96
CA ILE A 119 -2.31 12.97 -7.10
C ILE A 119 -2.84 14.21 -7.82
N GLU A 120 -1.96 15.04 -8.39
CA GLU A 120 -2.39 16.27 -9.08
C GLU A 120 -3.26 15.97 -10.30
N ILE A 121 -2.89 14.99 -11.11
CA ILE A 121 -3.69 14.57 -12.26
C ILE A 121 -5.10 14.10 -11.84
N HIS A 122 -5.19 13.32 -10.75
CA HIS A 122 -6.45 12.71 -10.33
C HIS A 122 -7.34 13.61 -9.48
N LYS A 123 -6.86 14.76 -9.03
CA LYS A 123 -7.70 15.79 -8.41
C LYS A 123 -8.74 16.38 -9.39
N GLU A 124 -8.43 16.40 -10.67
CA GLU A 124 -9.28 16.99 -11.71
C GLU A 124 -9.95 15.96 -12.62
N LYS A 125 -9.50 14.71 -12.56
CA LYS A 125 -9.99 13.65 -13.47
C LYS A 125 -11.34 13.10 -12.99
N VAL A 126 -12.23 12.80 -13.93
CA VAL A 126 -13.44 12.03 -13.64
C VAL A 126 -13.07 10.56 -13.45
N LEU A 127 -13.65 9.92 -12.43
CA LEU A 127 -13.44 8.50 -12.15
C LEU A 127 -13.90 7.65 -13.32
N THR A 128 -12.99 6.93 -13.96
CA THR A 128 -13.29 5.95 -15.01
C THR A 128 -12.71 4.59 -14.64
N ARG A 129 -13.44 3.52 -15.00
CA ARG A 129 -13.05 2.13 -14.71
C ARG A 129 -12.00 1.58 -15.68
N GLU A 130 -11.76 2.25 -16.79
CA GLU A 130 -11.02 1.73 -17.95
C GLU A 130 -9.52 1.54 -17.74
N ASN A 131 -8.94 2.16 -16.71
CA ASN A 131 -7.48 2.12 -16.45
C ASN A 131 -7.10 1.48 -15.13
N TYR A 132 -8.02 0.73 -14.49
CA TYR A 132 -7.78 0.14 -13.19
C TYR A 132 -7.41 -1.34 -13.31
N ASN A 133 -6.14 -1.67 -13.11
CA ASN A 133 -5.67 -3.04 -13.02
C ASN A 133 -5.39 -3.41 -11.55
N ASP A 134 -6.23 -4.27 -10.98
CA ASP A 134 -6.19 -4.64 -9.56
C ASP A 134 -5.16 -5.73 -9.24
N ASN A 135 -4.64 -6.43 -10.23
CA ASN A 135 -3.88 -7.66 -9.99
C ASN A 135 -2.51 -7.43 -9.36
N ASP A 136 -1.87 -6.29 -9.63
CA ASP A 136 -0.56 -5.93 -9.12
C ASP A 136 -0.59 -4.79 -8.10
N ARG A 137 -1.78 -4.38 -7.66
CA ARG A 137 -1.97 -3.28 -6.71
C ARG A 137 -2.47 -3.78 -5.35
N PHE A 138 -2.12 -3.04 -4.32
CA PHE A 138 -2.78 -3.12 -3.03
C PHE A 138 -3.50 -1.81 -2.78
N LEU A 139 -4.74 -1.90 -2.31
CA LEU A 139 -5.54 -0.72 -2.01
C LEU A 139 -5.25 -0.27 -0.57
N THR A 140 -4.70 0.92 -0.42
CA THR A 140 -4.70 1.64 0.84
C THR A 140 -5.82 2.67 0.82
N MET A 141 -6.93 2.38 1.50
CA MET A 141 -7.86 3.43 1.84
C MET A 141 -7.33 4.19 3.04
N MET A 142 -6.64 5.30 2.78
CA MET A 142 -6.38 6.32 3.79
C MET A 142 -7.46 7.38 3.62
N VAL A 143 -8.51 7.29 4.41
CA VAL A 143 -9.43 8.41 4.58
C VAL A 143 -8.78 9.31 5.62
N PRO A 144 -8.30 10.52 5.28
CA PRO A 144 -7.95 11.48 6.29
C PRO A 144 -9.24 11.85 7.02
N ILE A 145 -9.43 11.35 8.22
CA ILE A 145 -10.42 11.88 9.13
C ILE A 145 -9.81 13.18 9.65
N CYS A 146 -10.05 14.25 8.90
CA CYS A 146 -9.74 15.60 9.35
C CYS A 146 -10.83 16.03 10.30
N GLU A 147 -10.51 15.95 11.58
CA GLU A 147 -10.92 16.83 12.68
C GLU A 147 -10.58 16.13 13.99
N GLY A 148 -9.50 16.58 14.62
CA GLY A 148 -9.06 16.10 15.94
C GLY A 148 -8.00 14.99 15.90
N ASP A 149 -7.10 15.07 16.78
CA ASP A 149 -5.82 14.40 17.06
C ASP A 149 -5.63 12.88 16.83
N SER A 150 -6.36 12.21 15.94
CA SER A 150 -6.12 10.79 15.67
C SER A 150 -6.38 10.40 14.22
N ALA A 151 -5.32 10.26 13.44
CA ALA A 151 -5.37 9.54 12.18
C ALA A 151 -5.53 8.03 12.48
N ILE A 152 -6.70 7.47 12.21
CA ILE A 152 -6.91 6.03 12.29
C ILE A 152 -6.45 5.43 10.95
N LEU A 153 -5.21 4.95 10.92
CA LEU A 153 -4.73 4.11 9.84
C LEU A 153 -5.16 2.67 10.15
N LYS A 154 -5.72 1.99 9.17
CA LYS A 154 -6.02 0.55 9.26
C LYS A 154 -5.03 -0.22 8.36
N PRO A 155 -3.82 -0.49 8.79
CA PRO A 155 -2.90 -1.34 8.05
C PRO A 155 -3.02 -2.78 8.53
N VAL A 156 -2.93 -3.69 7.60
CA VAL A 156 -2.88 -5.13 7.86
C VAL A 156 -1.40 -5.51 7.99
N PHE A 157 -0.82 -5.44 9.20
CA PHE A 157 0.56 -5.87 9.42
C PHE A 157 0.72 -6.79 10.61
N LYS A 158 1.47 -7.85 10.38
CA LYS A 158 2.08 -8.66 11.42
C LYS A 158 3.60 -8.57 11.22
N THR A 159 4.25 -7.59 11.83
CA THR A 159 5.71 -7.57 11.97
C THR A 159 6.05 -7.21 13.41
N ASP A 160 7.00 -7.94 13.97
CA ASP A 160 7.57 -7.67 15.30
C ASP A 160 8.60 -6.53 15.27
N ILE A 161 8.81 -5.91 14.10
CA ILE A 161 9.74 -4.81 13.92
C ILE A 161 8.99 -3.50 14.27
N PRO A 162 9.47 -2.71 15.21
CA PRO A 162 8.95 -1.39 15.49
C PRO A 162 9.01 -0.52 14.24
N ILE A 163 7.89 0.13 13.89
CA ILE A 163 7.84 1.03 12.72
C ILE A 163 8.90 2.12 12.77
N SER A 164 9.27 2.58 13.97
CA SER A 164 10.37 3.52 14.17
C SER A 164 11.72 3.01 13.66
N GLU A 165 12.01 1.72 13.78
CA GLU A 165 13.23 1.12 13.19
C GLU A 165 13.10 0.98 11.67
N PHE A 166 11.90 0.67 11.19
CA PHE A 166 11.62 0.58 9.77
C PHE A 166 11.80 1.94 9.09
N ILE A 167 11.25 3.01 9.68
CA ILE A 167 11.37 4.38 9.17
C ILE A 167 12.83 4.84 9.16
N LYS A 168 13.59 4.64 10.23
CA LYS A 168 15.02 4.98 10.31
C LYS A 168 15.87 4.27 9.25
N LYS A 169 15.49 3.06 8.85
CA LYS A 169 16.20 2.27 7.85
C LYS A 169 15.98 2.76 6.42
N PHE A 170 14.84 3.36 6.11
CA PHE A 170 14.43 3.63 4.74
C PHE A 170 14.23 5.11 4.40
N ILE A 171 14.14 5.99 5.40
CA ILE A 171 14.13 7.43 5.18
C ILE A 171 15.52 7.95 5.52
N PRO A 172 16.27 8.47 4.54
CA PRO A 172 17.58 9.05 4.83
C PRO A 172 17.38 10.27 5.74
N VAL A 173 17.82 10.14 7.00
CA VAL A 173 17.98 11.28 7.88
C VAL A 173 19.15 12.08 7.28
N LYS A 174 18.90 13.32 6.87
CA LYS A 174 19.99 14.25 6.56
C LYS A 174 20.75 14.49 7.86
N GLU A 175 22.03 14.11 7.90
CA GLU A 175 23.00 14.62 8.85
C GLU A 175 23.15 16.13 8.73
#